data_f954245bf7154dc8d3231161f08858ba
#
_entry.id   f954245bf7154dc8d3231161f08858ba
#
_cell.length_a   1.000
_cell.length_b   1.000
_cell.length_c   1.000
_cell.angle_alpha   90.00
_cell.angle_beta   90.00
_cell.angle_gamma   90.00
#
_symmetry.space_group_name_H-M   'P 1'
#
loop_
_entity.id
_entity.type
_entity.pdbx_description
1 polymer ?
#
loop_
_entity_poly.entity_id
_entity_poly.type
_entity_poly.pdbx_seq_one_letter_code
_entity_poly.pdbx_strand_id
1 'polypeptide(L)'
;MKNKTPLILLALLFLVFALWAQKDQPPAKTPTPESKIPAEDAAKVNPVKPTAESLAKGKKMYGYDCAMCHGKDGDGKGDMASDYKNVTDFTNPDALKNRTDGELFYVTRNGKGENMPPEGDRAKNEDIWNMVNYVRSFKRK
;
A
#
# COMPACT_ATOMS: atom_id res chain seq x y z
N MET A 1 -40.56 3.28 -47.46
CA MET A 1 -39.10 3.08 -47.15
C MET A 1 -38.85 3.69 -45.79
N LYS A 2 -38.60 2.85 -44.74
CA LYS A 2 -38.40 3.31 -43.37
C LYS A 2 -36.94 3.81 -43.23
N ASN A 3 -36.75 5.09 -42.93
CA ASN A 3 -35.44 5.73 -42.78
C ASN A 3 -34.65 5.10 -41.62
N LYS A 4 -33.64 4.30 -41.94
CA LYS A 4 -32.72 3.67 -40.96
C LYS A 4 -31.52 4.57 -40.58
N THR A 5 -31.47 5.76 -41.13
CA THR A 5 -30.37 6.73 -40.94
C THR A 5 -30.18 7.27 -39.51
N PRO A 6 -31.21 7.51 -38.67
CA PRO A 6 -30.94 8.04 -37.32
C PRO A 6 -30.31 7.03 -36.37
N LEU A 7 -30.52 5.73 -36.56
CA LEU A 7 -29.98 4.68 -35.70
C LEU A 7 -28.46 4.51 -35.87
N ILE A 8 -27.95 4.67 -37.08
CA ILE A 8 -26.54 4.51 -37.44
C ILE A 8 -25.73 5.70 -36.89
N LEU A 9 -26.29 6.93 -36.94
CA LEU A 9 -25.66 8.12 -36.40
C LEU A 9 -25.52 8.07 -34.87
N LEU A 10 -26.52 7.51 -34.15
CA LEU A 10 -26.48 7.35 -32.71
C LEU A 10 -25.41 6.32 -32.28
N ALA A 11 -25.27 5.23 -33.04
CA ALA A 11 -24.26 4.19 -32.76
C ALA A 11 -22.82 4.70 -32.97
N LEU A 12 -22.59 5.55 -33.96
CA LEU A 12 -21.27 6.15 -34.22
C LEU A 12 -20.88 7.16 -33.13
N LEU A 13 -21.84 7.93 -32.59
CA LEU A 13 -21.58 8.85 -31.48
C LEU A 13 -21.20 8.11 -30.19
N PHE A 14 -21.82 6.98 -29.90
CA PHE A 14 -21.46 6.14 -28.74
C PHE A 14 -20.06 5.54 -28.86
N LEU A 15 -19.66 5.11 -30.08
CA LEU A 15 -18.32 4.56 -30.33
C LEU A 15 -17.21 5.61 -30.15
N VAL A 16 -17.42 6.85 -30.56
CA VAL A 16 -16.46 7.93 -30.40
C VAL A 16 -16.32 8.33 -28.93
N PHE A 17 -17.43 8.34 -28.16
CA PHE A 17 -17.38 8.67 -26.73
C PHE A 17 -16.64 7.60 -25.91
N ALA A 18 -16.78 6.31 -26.27
CA ALA A 18 -16.06 5.21 -25.62
C ALA A 18 -14.53 5.25 -25.85
N LEU A 19 -14.09 5.75 -27.01
CA LEU A 19 -12.67 5.94 -27.34
C LEU A 19 -12.01 7.12 -26.61
N TRP A 20 -12.82 8.15 -26.24
CA TRP A 20 -12.32 9.31 -25.50
C TRP A 20 -12.16 9.02 -24.01
N ALA A 21 -13.02 8.19 -23.43
CA ALA A 21 -12.98 7.83 -22.00
C ALA A 21 -11.76 6.98 -21.60
N GLN A 22 -11.02 6.41 -22.56
CA GLN A 22 -9.83 5.61 -22.29
C GLN A 22 -8.51 6.42 -22.23
N LYS A 23 -8.53 7.68 -22.63
CA LYS A 23 -7.30 8.51 -22.70
C LYS A 23 -6.83 9.08 -21.36
N ASP A 24 -7.68 9.15 -20.36
CA ASP A 24 -7.40 9.79 -19.07
C ASP A 24 -7.28 8.81 -17.90
N GLN A 25 -7.18 7.49 -18.16
CA GLN A 25 -6.80 6.57 -17.09
C GLN A 25 -5.28 6.69 -16.86
N PRO A 26 -4.84 7.10 -15.66
CA PRO A 26 -3.44 7.00 -15.31
C PRO A 26 -3.01 5.53 -15.49
N PRO A 27 -1.80 5.28 -16.03
CA PRO A 27 -1.31 3.93 -16.26
C PRO A 27 -1.43 3.15 -14.93
N ALA A 28 -2.19 2.04 -14.96
CA ALA A 28 -2.22 1.10 -13.84
C ALA A 28 -0.76 0.73 -13.56
N LYS A 29 -0.25 1.11 -12.37
CA LYS A 29 1.10 0.74 -11.95
C LYS A 29 1.17 -0.77 -11.99
N THR A 30 1.92 -1.32 -12.93
CA THR A 30 2.23 -2.75 -13.01
C THR A 30 2.78 -3.18 -11.65
N PRO A 31 2.23 -4.21 -10.99
CA PRO A 31 2.79 -4.69 -9.74
C PRO A 31 4.25 -5.03 -9.99
N THR A 32 5.15 -4.33 -9.30
CA THR A 32 6.58 -4.61 -9.40
C THR A 32 6.79 -6.03 -8.86
N PRO A 33 7.44 -6.94 -9.61
CA PRO A 33 7.86 -8.23 -9.06
C PRO A 33 8.57 -7.97 -7.73
N GLU A 34 8.53 -8.91 -6.79
CA GLU A 34 9.20 -8.81 -5.48
C GLU A 34 10.67 -8.39 -5.68
N SER A 35 10.86 -7.09 -5.93
CA SER A 35 12.12 -6.50 -6.31
C SER A 35 13.00 -6.47 -5.07
N LYS A 36 14.25 -6.92 -5.20
CA LYS A 36 15.25 -6.74 -4.16
C LYS A 36 15.24 -5.27 -3.75
N ILE A 37 15.03 -5.03 -2.46
CA ILE A 37 15.12 -3.68 -1.90
C ILE A 37 16.53 -3.16 -2.20
N PRO A 38 16.69 -1.98 -2.83
CA PRO A 38 17.99 -1.40 -3.09
C PRO A 38 18.79 -1.27 -1.79
N ALA A 39 20.09 -1.54 -1.84
CA ALA A 39 20.94 -1.51 -0.65
C ALA A 39 20.94 -0.14 0.03
N GLU A 40 20.90 0.95 -0.75
CA GLU A 40 20.79 2.33 -0.26
C GLU A 40 19.47 2.60 0.45
N ASP A 41 18.37 1.95 0.06
CA ASP A 41 17.09 2.07 0.74
C ASP A 41 17.07 1.24 2.02
N ALA A 42 17.60 0.02 1.97
CA ALA A 42 17.73 -0.84 3.15
C ALA A 42 18.62 -0.23 4.24
N ALA A 43 19.65 0.54 3.84
CA ALA A 43 20.56 1.22 4.75
C ALA A 43 20.01 2.51 5.41
N LYS A 44 18.83 2.98 4.98
CA LYS A 44 18.22 4.18 5.56
C LYS A 44 17.90 4.00 7.02
N VAL A 45 18.31 4.98 7.81
CA VAL A 45 17.98 5.07 9.24
C VAL A 45 16.70 5.90 9.36
N ASN A 46 15.80 5.50 10.26
CA ASN A 46 14.59 6.27 10.53
C ASN A 46 14.98 7.65 11.14
N PRO A 47 14.68 8.77 10.47
CA PRO A 47 15.01 10.09 10.98
C PRO A 47 14.06 10.54 12.10
N VAL A 48 12.93 9.86 12.28
CA VAL A 48 11.91 10.17 13.27
C VAL A 48 12.14 9.34 14.53
N LYS A 49 12.41 10.01 15.67
CA LYS A 49 12.57 9.32 16.96
C LYS A 49 11.26 8.67 17.40
N PRO A 50 11.27 7.46 18.01
CA PRO A 50 10.08 6.76 18.48
C PRO A 50 9.53 7.36 19.80
N THR A 51 9.07 8.60 19.74
CA THR A 51 8.41 9.30 20.85
C THR A 51 6.96 8.91 20.98
N ALA A 52 6.32 9.23 22.09
CA ALA A 52 4.88 9.01 22.27
C ALA A 52 4.04 9.69 21.15
N GLU A 53 4.45 10.87 20.69
CA GLU A 53 3.82 11.57 19.59
C GLU A 53 3.98 10.81 18.26
N SER A 54 5.20 10.36 17.94
CA SER A 54 5.47 9.55 16.75
C SER A 54 4.64 8.27 16.76
N LEU A 55 4.60 7.56 17.88
CA LEU A 55 3.80 6.34 18.02
C LEU A 55 2.30 6.61 17.85
N ALA A 56 1.79 7.73 18.36
CA ALA A 56 0.39 8.12 18.19
C ALA A 56 0.05 8.43 16.72
N LYS A 57 0.92 9.15 16.02
CA LYS A 57 0.80 9.42 14.57
C LYS A 57 0.84 8.11 13.78
N GLY A 58 1.82 7.26 14.02
CA GLY A 58 1.97 5.97 13.38
C GLY A 58 0.77 5.05 13.61
N LYS A 59 0.26 4.99 14.84
CA LYS A 59 -0.96 4.22 15.19
C LYS A 59 -2.17 4.69 14.39
N LYS A 60 -2.34 6.01 14.26
CA LYS A 60 -3.46 6.58 13.52
C LYS A 60 -3.42 6.15 12.04
N MET A 61 -2.26 6.31 11.39
CA MET A 61 -2.09 5.92 9.98
C MET A 61 -2.21 4.42 9.79
N TYR A 62 -1.57 3.63 10.66
CA TYR A 62 -1.70 2.17 10.66
C TYR A 62 -3.16 1.71 10.74
N GLY A 63 -3.96 2.35 11.59
CA GLY A 63 -5.38 2.02 11.76
C GLY A 63 -6.22 2.25 10.50
N TYR A 64 -5.84 3.20 9.63
CA TYR A 64 -6.56 3.47 8.39
C TYR A 64 -6.20 2.50 7.27
N ASP A 65 -4.92 2.19 7.11
CA ASP A 65 -4.42 1.58 5.88
C ASP A 65 -3.88 0.17 6.09
N CYS A 66 -3.32 -0.14 7.26
CA CYS A 66 -2.59 -1.39 7.50
C CYS A 66 -3.41 -2.42 8.28
N ALA A 67 -4.24 -1.94 9.23
CA ALA A 67 -4.96 -2.82 10.17
C ALA A 67 -5.95 -3.75 9.49
N MET A 68 -6.47 -3.39 8.31
CA MET A 68 -7.39 -4.24 7.54
C MET A 68 -6.78 -5.61 7.20
N CYS A 69 -5.48 -5.65 6.94
CA CYS A 69 -4.75 -6.89 6.65
C CYS A 69 -3.94 -7.36 7.86
N HIS A 70 -3.16 -6.45 8.47
CA HIS A 70 -2.24 -6.82 9.55
C HIS A 70 -2.88 -6.94 10.93
N GLY A 71 -4.19 -6.66 11.06
CA GLY A 71 -4.89 -6.65 12.34
C GLY A 71 -4.57 -5.41 13.18
N LYS A 72 -5.52 -4.96 14.00
CA LYS A 72 -5.35 -3.79 14.89
C LYS A 72 -4.23 -3.98 15.92
N ASP A 73 -3.99 -5.23 16.29
CA ASP A 73 -2.98 -5.64 17.27
C ASP A 73 -1.68 -6.12 16.59
N GLY A 74 -1.59 -6.03 15.25
CA GLY A 74 -0.43 -6.40 14.48
C GLY A 74 -0.21 -7.90 14.31
N ASP A 75 -1.23 -8.73 14.60
CA ASP A 75 -1.15 -10.19 14.63
C ASP A 75 -1.37 -10.87 13.27
N GLY A 76 -1.47 -10.08 12.21
CA GLY A 76 -1.68 -10.58 10.85
C GLY A 76 -3.09 -11.13 10.58
N LYS A 77 -4.07 -10.83 11.45
CA LYS A 77 -5.44 -11.36 11.40
C LYS A 77 -6.48 -10.25 11.18
N GLY A 78 -6.18 -9.30 10.32
CA GLY A 78 -7.16 -8.30 9.90
C GLY A 78 -8.27 -8.92 9.05
N ASP A 79 -9.37 -8.20 8.89
CA ASP A 79 -10.57 -8.68 8.19
C ASP A 79 -10.30 -9.11 6.74
N MET A 80 -9.30 -8.49 6.09
CA MET A 80 -8.87 -8.80 4.73
C MET A 80 -7.63 -9.72 4.67
N ALA A 81 -7.15 -10.23 5.79
CA ALA A 81 -5.92 -11.04 5.81
C ALA A 81 -6.02 -12.31 4.96
N SER A 82 -7.22 -12.90 4.84
CA SER A 82 -7.47 -14.09 4.03
C SER A 82 -7.32 -13.87 2.53
N ASP A 83 -7.43 -12.63 2.06
CA ASP A 83 -7.36 -12.28 0.65
C ASP A 83 -5.91 -12.17 0.15
N TYR A 84 -4.95 -12.14 1.08
CA TYR A 84 -3.54 -11.94 0.81
C TYR A 84 -2.69 -13.09 1.33
N LYS A 85 -1.61 -13.40 0.61
CA LYS A 85 -0.67 -14.45 1.02
C LYS A 85 0.36 -13.88 2.01
N ASN A 86 0.62 -14.64 3.09
CA ASN A 86 1.72 -14.36 4.01
C ASN A 86 1.67 -12.97 4.67
N VAL A 87 0.49 -12.57 5.13
CA VAL A 87 0.35 -11.33 5.92
C VAL A 87 1.22 -11.46 7.18
N THR A 88 2.11 -10.49 7.38
CA THR A 88 3.08 -10.56 8.48
C THR A 88 2.40 -10.37 9.83
N ASP A 89 2.65 -11.29 10.76
CA ASP A 89 2.36 -11.13 12.19
C ASP A 89 3.51 -10.37 12.85
N PHE A 90 3.30 -9.09 13.14
CA PHE A 90 4.30 -8.24 13.80
C PHE A 90 4.49 -8.56 15.28
N THR A 91 3.60 -9.36 15.89
CA THR A 91 3.73 -9.82 17.27
C THR A 91 4.69 -11.00 17.39
N ASN A 92 5.00 -11.67 16.25
CA ASN A 92 6.01 -12.71 16.21
C ASN A 92 7.41 -12.07 16.39
N PRO A 93 8.22 -12.49 17.38
CA PRO A 93 9.52 -11.92 17.65
C PRO A 93 10.51 -12.01 16.48
N ASP A 94 10.35 -13.00 15.61
CA ASP A 94 11.25 -13.22 14.47
C ASP A 94 10.83 -12.43 13.21
N ALA A 95 9.61 -11.96 13.13
CA ALA A 95 9.07 -11.31 11.92
C ALA A 95 9.89 -10.09 11.47
N LEU A 96 10.39 -9.30 12.42
CA LEU A 96 11.14 -8.06 12.15
C LEU A 96 12.60 -8.12 12.59
N LYS A 97 13.08 -9.29 13.07
CA LYS A 97 14.43 -9.45 13.66
C LYS A 97 15.56 -9.03 12.72
N ASN A 98 15.43 -9.38 11.44
CA ASN A 98 16.44 -9.12 10.42
C ASN A 98 16.00 -8.05 9.41
N ARG A 99 15.00 -7.25 9.76
CA ARG A 99 14.50 -6.17 8.90
C ARG A 99 15.00 -4.83 9.42
N THR A 100 15.65 -4.05 8.55
CA THR A 100 16.02 -2.67 8.86
C THR A 100 14.81 -1.75 8.80
N ASP A 101 14.93 -0.55 9.38
CA ASP A 101 13.88 0.47 9.27
C ASP A 101 13.74 0.95 7.82
N GLY A 102 14.86 1.03 7.09
CA GLY A 102 14.88 1.37 5.68
C GLY A 102 14.11 0.35 4.82
N GLU A 103 14.25 -0.95 5.09
CA GLU A 103 13.47 -1.99 4.41
C GLU A 103 11.98 -1.87 4.72
N LEU A 104 11.60 -1.63 5.98
CA LEU A 104 10.21 -1.44 6.37
C LEU A 104 9.62 -0.20 5.70
N PHE A 105 10.37 0.90 5.69
CA PHE A 105 9.97 2.11 4.99
C PHE A 105 9.78 1.86 3.49
N TYR A 106 10.75 1.19 2.84
CA TYR A 106 10.69 0.90 1.41
C TYR A 106 9.44 0.08 1.05
N VAL A 107 9.20 -1.01 1.78
CA VAL A 107 8.04 -1.89 1.55
C VAL A 107 6.73 -1.15 1.79
N THR A 108 6.64 -0.34 2.84
CA THR A 108 5.43 0.45 3.10
C THR A 108 5.19 1.47 2.00
N ARG A 109 6.25 2.18 1.57
CA ARG A 109 6.14 3.21 0.54
C ARG A 109 5.79 2.65 -0.84
N ASN A 110 6.44 1.55 -1.24
CA ASN A 110 6.39 1.03 -2.61
C ASN A 110 5.48 -0.19 -2.78
N GLY A 111 5.01 -0.76 -1.67
CA GLY A 111 4.25 -2.00 -1.68
C GLY A 111 5.11 -3.24 -1.87
N LYS A 112 4.47 -4.40 -1.89
CA LYS A 112 5.10 -5.70 -2.11
C LYS A 112 4.30 -6.50 -3.14
N GLY A 113 4.40 -6.13 -4.40
CA GLY A 113 3.67 -6.76 -5.50
C GLY A 113 2.16 -6.74 -5.25
N GLU A 114 1.50 -7.86 -5.51
CA GLU A 114 0.05 -8.00 -5.30
C GLU A 114 -0.34 -8.22 -3.82
N ASN A 115 0.65 -8.49 -2.95
CA ASN A 115 0.38 -8.85 -1.56
C ASN A 115 0.28 -7.65 -0.62
N MET A 116 0.83 -6.50 -0.97
CA MET A 116 0.77 -5.29 -0.15
C MET A 116 0.75 -4.06 -1.05
N PRO A 117 -0.33 -3.27 -1.06
CA PRO A 117 -0.40 -2.04 -1.84
C PRO A 117 0.59 -0.98 -1.34
N PRO A 118 1.04 -0.06 -2.22
CA PRO A 118 1.95 1.02 -1.83
C PRO A 118 1.22 2.15 -1.09
N GLU A 119 1.88 2.74 -0.09
CA GLU A 119 1.40 3.92 0.63
C GLU A 119 2.01 5.24 0.14
N GLY A 120 3.03 5.18 -0.72
CA GLY A 120 3.81 6.35 -1.11
C GLY A 120 3.04 7.48 -1.81
N ASP A 121 1.90 7.18 -2.40
CA ASP A 121 1.04 8.18 -3.05
C ASP A 121 0.01 8.79 -2.07
N ARG A 122 -0.22 8.17 -0.92
CA ARG A 122 -1.23 8.55 0.08
C ARG A 122 -0.64 9.13 1.35
N ALA A 123 0.58 8.73 1.69
CA ALA A 123 1.27 9.16 2.91
C ALA A 123 2.58 9.88 2.61
N LYS A 124 2.89 10.91 3.39
CA LYS A 124 4.19 11.59 3.35
C LYS A 124 5.27 10.68 3.94
N ASN A 125 6.53 10.89 3.57
CA ASN A 125 7.65 10.11 4.10
C ASN A 125 7.70 10.12 5.64
N GLU A 126 7.42 11.27 6.27
CA GLU A 126 7.38 11.37 7.74
C GLU A 126 6.30 10.47 8.34
N ASP A 127 5.11 10.40 7.71
CA ASP A 127 4.03 9.55 8.19
C ASP A 127 4.40 8.07 8.08
N ILE A 128 5.07 7.68 6.99
CA ILE A 128 5.57 6.31 6.82
C ILE A 128 6.63 5.99 7.89
N TRP A 129 7.54 6.90 8.21
CA TRP A 129 8.51 6.72 9.28
C TRP A 129 7.85 6.59 10.67
N ASN A 130 6.78 7.34 10.92
CA ASN A 130 5.97 7.19 12.13
C ASN A 130 5.28 5.81 12.17
N MET A 131 4.78 5.30 11.02
CA MET A 131 4.23 3.93 10.94
C MET A 131 5.30 2.87 11.22
N VAL A 132 6.53 3.02 10.73
CA VAL A 132 7.65 2.13 11.05
C VAL A 132 7.90 2.08 12.56
N ASN A 133 7.93 3.24 13.24
CA ASN A 133 8.07 3.31 14.69
C ASN A 133 6.93 2.56 15.41
N TYR A 134 5.69 2.74 14.94
CA TYR A 134 4.53 2.07 15.53
C TYR A 134 4.58 0.55 15.31
N VAL A 135 4.91 0.08 14.12
CA VAL A 135 5.06 -1.36 13.81
C VAL A 135 6.15 -1.99 14.69
N ARG A 136 7.26 -1.28 14.94
CA ARG A 136 8.31 -1.71 15.88
C ARG A 136 7.84 -1.79 17.32
N SER A 137 6.79 -1.06 17.68
CA SER A 137 6.27 -0.99 19.04
C SER A 137 5.31 -2.12 19.42
N PHE A 138 4.87 -2.95 18.47
CA PHE A 138 4.01 -4.09 18.80
C PHE A 138 4.70 -5.02 19.79
N LYS A 139 3.96 -5.41 20.82
CA LYS A 139 4.45 -6.34 21.83
C LYS A 139 4.62 -7.72 21.19
N ARG A 140 5.81 -8.25 21.31
CA ARG A 140 6.14 -9.63 20.90
C ARG A 140 5.56 -10.60 21.91
N LYS A 141 4.89 -11.62 21.40
CA LYS A 141 4.31 -12.71 22.21
C LYS A 141 5.30 -13.84 22.34
#